data_ed14d200b27f472db3fda6372be52dc5
#
_entry.id   ed14d200b27f472db3fda6372be52dc5
#
_cell.length_a   1.000
_cell.length_b   1.000
_cell.length_c   1.000
_cell.angle_alpha   90.00
_cell.angle_beta   90.00
_cell.angle_gamma   90.00
#
_symmetry.space_group_name_H-M   'P 1'
#
loop_
_entity.id
_entity.type
_entity.pdbx_description
1 polymer ?
#
loop_
_entity_poly.entity_id
_entity_poly.type
_entity_poly.pdbx_seq_one_letter_code
_entity_poly.pdbx_strand_id
1 'polypeptide(L)'
;FYRKNAETLLTGLRRAGLSASGGVDSPYVWVKTPGGKASWEFFDTLLDRAHVVVTPGVGFGQSGEGYIRLTAFSSAEATKEAVERIGTLFSGT
;
A
#
# COMPACT_ATOMS: atom_id res chain seq x y z
N PHE A 1 12.50 9.00 10.99
CA PHE A 1 12.20 7.57 11.20
C PHE A 1 11.23 7.02 10.14
N TYR A 2 10.04 7.59 10.05
CA TYR A 2 9.07 7.05 9.08
C TYR A 2 9.47 7.28 7.61
N ARG A 3 10.32 8.24 7.35
CA ARG A 3 10.76 8.55 5.97
C ARG A 3 11.44 7.37 5.31
N LYS A 4 12.27 6.64 6.06
CA LYS A 4 12.94 5.48 5.50
C LYS A 4 11.95 4.37 5.15
N ASN A 5 10.99 4.14 6.02
CA ASN A 5 9.92 3.19 5.75
C ASN A 5 9.06 3.63 4.56
N ALA A 6 8.77 4.93 4.48
CA ALA A 6 8.02 5.46 3.34
C ALA A 6 8.77 5.26 2.02
N GLU A 7 10.08 5.48 2.02
CA GLU A 7 10.91 5.22 0.84
C GLU A 7 10.86 3.73 0.45
N THR A 8 10.96 2.84 1.43
CA THR A 8 10.87 1.41 1.19
C THR A 8 9.52 1.05 0.57
N LEU A 9 8.44 1.59 1.13
CA LEU A 9 7.09 1.37 0.61
C LEU A 9 6.95 1.89 -0.82
N LEU A 10 7.33 3.15 -1.04
CA LEU A 10 7.19 3.76 -2.37
C LEU A 10 7.99 3.00 -3.43
N THR A 11 9.23 2.69 -3.12
CA THR A 11 10.10 1.99 -4.07
C THR A 11 9.56 0.60 -4.38
N GLY A 12 9.19 -0.16 -3.36
CA GLY A 12 8.70 -1.51 -3.55
C GLY A 12 7.36 -1.57 -4.26
N LEU A 13 6.45 -0.67 -3.90
CA LEU A 13 5.13 -0.63 -4.54
C LEU A 13 5.24 -0.23 -6.00
N ARG A 14 6.09 0.74 -6.31
CA ARG A 14 6.32 1.17 -7.70
C ARG A 14 6.96 0.06 -8.51
N ARG A 15 7.87 -0.71 -7.93
CA ARG A 15 8.47 -1.86 -8.59
C ARG A 15 7.43 -2.94 -8.90
N ALA A 16 6.41 -3.05 -8.06
CA ALA A 16 5.32 -3.99 -8.30
C ALA A 16 4.34 -3.49 -9.35
N GLY A 17 4.54 -2.30 -9.90
CA GLY A 17 3.68 -1.74 -10.93
C GLY A 17 2.52 -0.93 -10.38
N LEU A 18 2.54 -0.59 -9.10
CA LEU A 18 1.48 0.18 -8.47
C LEU A 18 1.81 1.66 -8.45
N SER A 19 0.78 2.51 -8.52
CA SER A 19 0.95 3.95 -8.37
C SER A 19 0.90 4.30 -6.89
N ALA A 20 2.01 4.79 -6.37
CA ALA A 20 2.13 5.11 -4.96
C ALA A 20 2.64 6.53 -4.78
N SER A 21 2.14 7.22 -3.76
CA SER A 21 2.52 8.61 -3.46
C SER A 21 2.39 8.88 -1.97
N GLY A 22 2.90 10.02 -1.53
CA GLY A 22 2.86 10.43 -0.13
C GLY A 22 4.14 10.10 0.60
N GLY A 23 4.08 10.08 1.92
CA GLY A 23 5.22 9.69 2.75
C GLY A 23 6.29 10.76 2.93
N VAL A 24 6.07 11.99 2.43
CA VAL A 24 7.04 13.07 2.56
C VAL A 24 6.75 13.90 3.82
N ASP A 25 5.56 14.47 3.88
CA ASP A 25 5.16 15.31 5.02
C ASP A 25 4.24 14.59 5.99
N SER A 26 3.94 13.33 5.73
CA SER A 26 3.14 12.51 6.61
C SER A 26 3.61 11.06 6.52
N PRO A 27 3.29 10.25 7.55
CA PRO A 27 3.71 8.85 7.55
C PRO A 27 2.83 7.94 6.69
N TYR A 28 1.93 8.51 5.91
CA TYR A 28 0.99 7.72 5.13
C TYR A 28 1.35 7.68 3.66
N VAL A 29 1.27 6.49 3.08
CA VAL A 29 1.51 6.26 1.66
C VAL A 29 0.19 5.84 1.03
N TRP A 30 -0.20 6.52 -0.03
CA TRP A 30 -1.43 6.25 -0.76
C TRP A 30 -1.11 5.45 -2.01
N VAL A 31 -1.90 4.42 -2.26
CA VAL A 31 -1.73 3.55 -3.42
C VAL A 31 -3.03 3.49 -4.19
N LYS A 32 -2.95 3.78 -5.48
CA LYS A 32 -4.12 3.64 -6.35
C LYS A 32 -4.40 2.16 -6.58
N THR A 33 -5.66 1.76 -6.48
CA THR A 33 -6.03 0.37 -6.71
C THR A 33 -5.78 -0.01 -8.15
N PRO A 34 -5.22 -1.19 -8.42
CA PRO A 34 -4.96 -1.61 -9.78
C PRO A 34 -6.25 -2.02 -10.50
N GLY A 35 -6.30 -1.74 -11.80
CA GLY A 35 -7.42 -2.17 -12.63
C GLY A 35 -8.75 -1.53 -12.30
N GLY A 36 -8.75 -0.39 -11.60
CA GLY A 36 -9.99 0.27 -11.22
C GLY A 36 -10.79 -0.41 -10.13
N LYS A 37 -10.17 -1.30 -9.37
CA LYS A 37 -10.86 -1.99 -8.27
C LYS A 37 -11.34 -1.02 -7.20
N ALA A 38 -12.46 -1.35 -6.55
CA ALA A 38 -12.92 -0.60 -5.39
C ALA A 38 -11.90 -0.76 -4.26
N SER A 39 -11.79 0.26 -3.40
CA SER A 39 -10.81 0.23 -2.31
C SER A 39 -11.04 -0.94 -1.36
N TRP A 40 -12.28 -1.30 -1.06
CA TRP A 40 -12.60 -2.46 -0.22
C TRP A 40 -12.19 -3.78 -0.86
N GLU A 41 -12.35 -3.87 -2.17
CA GLU A 41 -11.99 -5.05 -2.92
C GLU A 41 -10.48 -5.29 -2.86
N PHE A 42 -9.71 -4.23 -3.04
CA PHE A 42 -8.25 -4.32 -2.97
C PHE A 42 -7.78 -4.56 -1.54
N PHE A 43 -8.46 -3.97 -0.55
CA PHE A 43 -8.20 -4.22 0.86
C PHE A 43 -8.33 -5.72 1.17
N ASP A 44 -9.43 -6.33 0.73
CA ASP A 44 -9.66 -7.76 0.95
C ASP A 44 -8.59 -8.61 0.25
N THR A 45 -8.20 -8.24 -0.96
CA THR A 45 -7.17 -8.93 -1.70
C THR A 45 -5.84 -8.91 -0.96
N LEU A 46 -5.44 -7.76 -0.45
CA LEU A 46 -4.17 -7.64 0.28
C LEU A 46 -4.22 -8.40 1.60
N LEU A 47 -5.33 -8.33 2.30
CA LEU A 47 -5.48 -9.05 3.57
C LEU A 47 -5.44 -10.57 3.34
N ASP A 48 -6.17 -11.04 2.34
CA ASP A 48 -6.37 -12.47 2.08
C ASP A 48 -5.14 -13.12 1.46
N ARG A 49 -4.53 -12.46 0.50
CA ARG A 49 -3.48 -13.06 -0.33
C ARG A 49 -2.07 -12.62 0.03
N ALA A 50 -1.91 -11.43 0.56
CA ALA A 50 -0.60 -10.92 0.97
C ALA A 50 -0.46 -10.80 2.48
N HIS A 51 -1.55 -10.98 3.23
CA HIS A 51 -1.58 -10.85 4.68
C HIS A 51 -1.14 -9.46 5.13
N VAL A 52 -1.50 -8.44 4.36
CA VAL A 52 -1.17 -7.05 4.66
C VAL A 52 -2.45 -6.30 4.98
N VAL A 53 -2.49 -5.67 6.14
CA VAL A 53 -3.64 -4.85 6.56
C VAL A 53 -3.39 -3.40 6.17
N VAL A 54 -4.31 -2.84 5.41
CA VAL A 54 -4.24 -1.46 4.96
C VAL A 54 -5.57 -0.78 5.29
N THR A 55 -5.70 0.51 5.00
CA THR A 55 -6.97 1.21 5.19
C THR A 55 -7.55 1.56 3.82
N PRO A 56 -8.80 1.15 3.52
CA PRO A 56 -9.44 1.54 2.27
C PRO A 56 -9.64 3.06 2.24
N GLY A 57 -9.31 3.67 1.11
CA GLY A 57 -9.43 5.12 0.97
C GLY A 57 -10.85 5.62 1.13
N VAL A 58 -11.83 4.82 0.75
CA VAL A 58 -13.25 5.22 0.88
C VAL A 58 -13.63 5.47 2.34
N GLY A 59 -12.89 4.89 3.29
CA GLY A 59 -13.12 5.15 4.71
C GLY A 59 -12.83 6.60 5.11
N PHE A 60 -12.18 7.37 4.24
CA PHE A 60 -11.87 8.78 4.46
C PHE A 60 -12.75 9.69 3.61
N GLY A 61 -13.81 9.16 3.00
CA GLY A 61 -14.72 9.88 2.14
C GLY A 61 -14.69 9.36 0.71
N GLN A 62 -15.66 9.74 -0.08
CA GLN A 62 -15.78 9.24 -1.46
C GLN A 62 -14.61 9.61 -2.36
N SER A 63 -13.95 10.73 -2.09
CA SER A 63 -12.78 11.12 -2.87
C SER A 63 -11.61 10.16 -2.67
N GLY A 64 -11.63 9.34 -1.63
CA GLY A 64 -10.62 8.31 -1.40
C GLY A 64 -10.92 6.98 -2.09
N GLU A 65 -12.07 6.86 -2.75
CA GLU A 65 -12.40 5.63 -3.47
C GLU A 65 -11.38 5.38 -4.60
N GLY A 66 -10.95 4.13 -4.73
CA GLY A 66 -9.91 3.78 -5.68
C GLY A 66 -8.49 3.90 -5.12
N TYR A 67 -8.38 4.10 -3.81
CA TYR A 67 -7.09 4.21 -3.12
C TYR A 67 -7.09 3.39 -1.85
N ILE A 68 -5.90 2.96 -1.44
CA ILE A 68 -5.67 2.40 -0.10
C ILE A 68 -4.55 3.19 0.56
N ARG A 69 -4.50 3.16 1.86
CA ARG A 69 -3.49 3.87 2.63
C ARG A 69 -2.68 2.89 3.47
N LEU A 70 -1.35 2.98 3.37
CA LEU A 70 -0.44 2.26 4.24
C LEU A 70 0.25 3.25 5.17
N THR A 71 0.65 2.76 6.35
CA THR A 71 1.40 3.59 7.29
C THR A 71 2.89 3.26 7.24
N ALA A 72 3.72 4.29 7.36
CA ALA A 72 5.16 4.12 7.52
C ALA A 72 5.56 4.02 8.99
N PHE A 73 4.61 4.07 9.91
CA PHE A 73 4.86 3.90 11.34
C PHE A 73 4.89 2.44 11.75
N SER A 74 5.61 1.63 11.03
CA SER A 74 5.85 0.24 11.38
C SER A 74 7.34 0.03 11.56
N SER A 75 7.74 -1.14 12.03
CA SER A 75 9.17 -1.46 12.06
C SER A 75 9.69 -1.57 10.64
N ALA A 76 10.99 -1.38 10.47
CA ALA A 76 11.62 -1.53 9.16
C ALA A 76 11.42 -2.96 8.63
N GLU A 77 11.45 -3.94 9.51
CA GLU A 77 11.27 -5.34 9.14
C GLU A 77 9.85 -5.62 8.64
N ALA A 78 8.85 -5.12 9.37
CA ALA A 78 7.46 -5.29 8.97
C ALA A 78 7.17 -4.59 7.64
N THR A 79 7.78 -3.44 7.43
CA THR A 79 7.62 -2.68 6.19
C THR A 79 8.19 -3.45 5.01
N LYS A 80 9.41 -4.00 5.17
CA LYS A 80 10.03 -4.81 4.13
C LYS A 80 9.21 -6.05 3.80
N GLU A 81 8.71 -6.72 4.83
CA GLU A 81 7.89 -7.91 4.65
C GLU A 81 6.61 -7.60 3.88
N ALA A 82 5.95 -6.50 4.22
CA ALA A 82 4.74 -6.09 3.51
C ALA A 82 5.03 -5.83 2.03
N VAL A 83 6.12 -5.13 1.74
CA VAL A 83 6.52 -4.84 0.37
C VAL A 83 6.83 -6.12 -0.40
N GLU A 84 7.51 -7.06 0.21
CA GLU A 84 7.84 -8.34 -0.41
C GLU A 84 6.57 -9.13 -0.75
N ARG A 85 5.63 -9.19 0.19
CA ARG A 85 4.38 -9.92 -0.02
C ARG A 85 3.54 -9.30 -1.13
N ILE A 86 3.45 -7.98 -1.15
CA ILE A 86 2.71 -7.28 -2.20
C ILE A 86 3.42 -7.49 -3.54
N GLY A 87 4.74 -7.38 -3.56
CA GLY A 87 5.53 -7.60 -4.77
C GLY A 87 5.32 -8.99 -5.35
N THR A 88 5.32 -10.02 -4.49
CA THR A 88 5.08 -11.38 -4.91
C THR A 88 3.67 -11.54 -5.52
N LEU A 89 2.68 -10.91 -4.90
CA LEU A 89 1.31 -10.98 -5.38
C LEU A 89 1.16 -10.45 -6.80
N PHE A 90 1.88 -9.38 -7.16
CA PHE A 90 1.76 -8.75 -8.46
C PHE A 90 2.84 -9.16 -9.46
N SER A 91 3.91 -9.79 -9.03
CA SER A 91 4.97 -10.22 -9.94
C SER A 91 4.84 -11.67 -10.38
N GLY A 92 4.01 -12.43 -9.72
CA GLY A 92 3.83 -13.84 -10.03
C GLY A 92 2.85 -14.16 -11.16
N THR A 93 2.41 -13.14 -11.86
CA THR A 93 1.42 -13.32 -12.93
C THR A 93 2.04 -13.35 -14.30
#